data_a2fddcb760a27308885eac14b7499568
#
_entry.id   a2fddcb760a27308885eac14b7499568
#
_cell.length_a   1.000
_cell.length_b   1.000
_cell.length_c   1.000
_cell.angle_alpha   90.00
_cell.angle_beta   90.00
_cell.angle_gamma   90.00
#
_symmetry.space_group_name_H-M   'P 1'
#
loop_
_entity.id
_entity.type
_entity.pdbx_description
1 polymer ?
#
loop_
_entity_poly.entity_id
_entity_poly.type
_entity_poly.pdbx_seq_one_letter_code
_entity_poly.pdbx_strand_id
1 'polypeptide(L)'
;MSLFEDIGLQPKLLLAIKKLGLKEPTQIQSTSIPSILKGKDVIGESATGSGKTLAFGCGIATHVLPNKGLQALILTPTRELAEQVKTVLKKLSPDLKVMAVYGGVAINPQIHDLVKANVVVATPGRLLDHLERRTIVMSKIKLLVLDEADRMFDMGFIDDVEKIIRTIPKPRQTLFFSATISNRENDLAKRHMVNPINVTATKMVDPSKLKQVYFDISRNLKLSLLIHLLKNEESGLVMVFCNTRRNTDFVEKNLRANHVKAIAIHGGLSQNKRTKTISMFNGAKVGVLVCTDVAARGLHIDDVSHIYNYDLPKDPKDYVHRIGRTARAGENGKVINLLSNFDHDNFARINHEYRFNIQKEKKPYLERVITKRIEEKRHFSKRNDQRKHFKRRR
;
A
#
# COMPACT_ATOMS: atom_id res chain seq x y z
N MET A 1 14.32 -11.32 -24.37
CA MET A 1 13.40 -10.49 -23.58
C MET A 1 12.12 -10.37 -24.36
N SER A 2 10.94 -10.60 -23.76
CA SER A 2 9.67 -10.41 -24.47
C SER A 2 9.34 -8.93 -24.52
N LEU A 3 8.83 -8.46 -25.64
CA LEU A 3 8.33 -7.09 -25.80
C LEU A 3 6.81 -7.05 -25.52
N PHE A 4 6.26 -5.87 -25.28
CA PHE A 4 4.81 -5.71 -25.12
C PHE A 4 4.02 -6.10 -26.38
N GLU A 5 4.64 -6.00 -27.54
CA GLU A 5 4.11 -6.42 -28.83
C GLU A 5 3.89 -7.94 -28.90
N ASP A 6 4.73 -8.72 -28.20
CA ASP A 6 4.71 -10.20 -28.26
C ASP A 6 3.59 -10.82 -27.40
N ILE A 7 2.96 -10.05 -26.51
CA ILE A 7 1.99 -10.56 -25.53
C ILE A 7 0.52 -10.35 -25.95
N GLY A 8 0.25 -9.97 -27.20
CA GLY A 8 -1.09 -9.94 -27.78
C GLY A 8 -1.92 -8.70 -27.45
N LEU A 9 -1.28 -7.58 -27.11
CA LEU A 9 -1.95 -6.32 -26.83
C LEU A 9 -2.40 -5.60 -28.12
N GLN A 10 -3.57 -4.94 -28.03
CA GLN A 10 -4.06 -4.12 -29.14
C GLN A 10 -3.19 -2.87 -29.38
N PRO A 11 -3.07 -2.35 -30.62
CA PRO A 11 -2.21 -1.20 -30.93
C PRO A 11 -2.49 0.04 -30.08
N LYS A 12 -3.77 0.33 -29.78
CA LYS A 12 -4.17 1.45 -28.91
C LYS A 12 -3.58 1.32 -27.50
N LEU A 13 -3.56 0.12 -26.96
CA LEU A 13 -3.04 -0.15 -25.62
C LEU A 13 -1.51 -0.09 -25.60
N LEU A 14 -0.83 -0.59 -26.64
CA LEU A 14 0.62 -0.45 -26.83
C LEU A 14 1.04 1.02 -26.84
N LEU A 15 0.30 1.89 -27.54
CA LEU A 15 0.55 3.33 -27.55
C LEU A 15 0.38 3.95 -26.15
N ALA A 16 -0.62 3.51 -25.38
CA ALA A 16 -0.83 3.99 -24.02
C ALA A 16 0.32 3.56 -23.09
N ILE A 17 0.79 2.32 -23.18
CA ILE A 17 1.93 1.78 -22.44
C ILE A 17 3.22 2.54 -22.78
N LYS A 18 3.46 2.80 -24.07
CA LYS A 18 4.62 3.59 -24.52
C LYS A 18 4.60 5.02 -23.94
N LYS A 19 3.42 5.66 -23.88
CA LYS A 19 3.25 6.97 -23.25
C LYS A 19 3.51 6.96 -21.73
N LEU A 20 3.40 5.80 -21.06
CA LEU A 20 3.78 5.61 -19.67
C LEU A 20 5.30 5.43 -19.47
N GLY A 21 6.09 5.43 -20.55
CA GLY A 21 7.55 5.24 -20.50
C GLY A 21 8.00 3.79 -20.29
N LEU A 22 7.07 2.82 -20.38
CA LEU A 22 7.38 1.41 -20.18
C LEU A 22 7.85 0.79 -21.49
N LYS A 23 9.04 0.19 -21.48
CA LYS A 23 9.69 -0.40 -22.65
C LYS A 23 9.46 -1.91 -22.73
N GLU A 24 9.64 -2.61 -21.63
CA GLU A 24 9.57 -4.06 -21.53
C GLU A 24 8.59 -4.50 -20.44
N PRO A 25 7.85 -5.60 -20.67
CA PRO A 25 6.98 -6.14 -19.63
C PRO A 25 7.80 -6.80 -18.52
N THR A 26 7.38 -6.59 -17.28
CA THR A 26 7.91 -7.35 -16.15
C THR A 26 7.47 -8.81 -16.22
N GLN A 27 8.11 -9.69 -15.44
CA GLN A 27 7.77 -11.13 -15.43
C GLN A 27 6.28 -11.37 -15.15
N ILE A 28 5.69 -10.70 -14.15
CA ILE A 28 4.26 -10.86 -13.85
C ILE A 28 3.39 -10.41 -15.01
N GLN A 29 3.79 -9.38 -15.74
CA GLN A 29 3.04 -8.88 -16.91
C GLN A 29 3.13 -9.84 -18.09
N SER A 30 4.35 -10.25 -18.48
CA SER A 30 4.55 -11.15 -19.64
C SER A 30 3.85 -12.50 -19.44
N THR A 31 3.78 -13.01 -18.21
CA THR A 31 3.17 -14.31 -17.93
C THR A 31 1.66 -14.24 -17.68
N SER A 32 1.13 -13.17 -17.07
CA SER A 32 -0.29 -13.08 -16.75
C SER A 32 -1.14 -12.44 -17.85
N ILE A 33 -0.65 -11.41 -18.55
CA ILE A 33 -1.45 -10.67 -19.56
C ILE A 33 -2.03 -11.59 -20.63
N PRO A 34 -1.30 -12.52 -21.26
CA PRO A 34 -1.87 -13.38 -22.28
C PRO A 34 -3.08 -14.20 -21.81
N SER A 35 -3.04 -14.67 -20.56
CA SER A 35 -4.14 -15.41 -19.95
C SER A 35 -5.31 -14.51 -19.59
N ILE A 36 -5.05 -13.31 -19.10
CA ILE A 36 -6.06 -12.30 -18.77
C ILE A 36 -6.82 -11.89 -20.05
N LEU A 37 -6.12 -11.65 -21.15
CA LEU A 37 -6.73 -11.28 -22.44
C LEU A 37 -7.62 -12.40 -23.02
N LYS A 38 -7.34 -13.68 -22.67
CA LYS A 38 -8.17 -14.83 -23.05
C LYS A 38 -9.38 -15.03 -22.11
N GLY A 39 -9.61 -14.11 -21.18
CA GLY A 39 -10.73 -14.22 -20.22
C GLY A 39 -10.54 -15.27 -19.14
N LYS A 40 -9.33 -15.81 -18.92
CA LYS A 40 -9.04 -16.81 -17.90
C LYS A 40 -8.94 -16.15 -16.52
N ASP A 41 -9.35 -16.88 -15.49
CA ASP A 41 -9.06 -16.50 -14.12
C ASP A 41 -7.56 -16.66 -13.84
N VAL A 42 -6.98 -15.69 -13.13
CA VAL A 42 -5.53 -15.66 -12.85
C VAL A 42 -5.28 -15.38 -11.38
N ILE A 43 -4.42 -16.18 -10.76
CA ILE A 43 -3.80 -15.91 -9.47
C ILE A 43 -2.38 -15.46 -9.73
N GLY A 44 -2.08 -14.20 -9.43
CA GLY A 44 -0.77 -13.59 -9.62
C GLY A 44 -0.06 -13.32 -8.30
N GLU A 45 1.00 -14.09 -8.00
CA GLU A 45 1.84 -13.86 -6.84
C GLU A 45 3.10 -13.08 -7.25
N SER A 46 3.23 -11.85 -6.74
CA SER A 46 4.43 -11.05 -6.99
C SER A 46 4.54 -9.87 -6.02
N ALA A 47 5.76 -9.42 -5.75
CA ALA A 47 6.04 -8.30 -4.86
C ALA A 47 5.26 -7.02 -5.22
N THR A 48 5.11 -6.12 -4.27
CA THR A 48 4.57 -4.76 -4.52
C THR A 48 5.52 -4.02 -5.46
N GLY A 49 4.96 -3.29 -6.44
CA GLY A 49 5.77 -2.58 -7.45
C GLY A 49 6.20 -3.43 -8.66
N SER A 50 5.82 -4.72 -8.73
CA SER A 50 6.12 -5.60 -9.87
C SER A 50 5.34 -5.29 -11.16
N GLY A 51 4.41 -4.33 -11.13
CA GLY A 51 3.60 -3.96 -12.29
C GLY A 51 2.26 -4.70 -12.41
N LYS A 52 1.74 -5.32 -11.32
CA LYS A 52 0.42 -5.98 -11.28
C LYS A 52 -0.71 -5.11 -11.82
N THR A 53 -0.72 -3.84 -11.44
CA THR A 53 -1.74 -2.88 -11.89
C THR A 53 -1.82 -2.76 -13.41
N LEU A 54 -0.68 -2.77 -14.09
CA LEU A 54 -0.66 -2.77 -15.55
C LEU A 54 -1.21 -4.09 -16.11
N ALA A 55 -0.87 -5.22 -15.49
CA ALA A 55 -1.31 -6.53 -15.95
C ALA A 55 -2.84 -6.65 -15.97
N PHE A 56 -3.52 -6.39 -14.84
CA PHE A 56 -4.99 -6.41 -14.85
C PHE A 56 -5.61 -5.22 -15.58
N GLY A 57 -4.90 -4.08 -15.61
CA GLY A 57 -5.31 -2.90 -16.37
C GLY A 57 -5.42 -3.16 -17.87
N CYS A 58 -4.52 -3.98 -18.44
CA CYS A 58 -4.61 -4.43 -19.85
C CYS A 58 -5.89 -5.23 -20.10
N GLY A 59 -6.27 -6.14 -19.20
CA GLY A 59 -7.53 -6.86 -19.30
C GLY A 59 -8.75 -5.95 -19.24
N ILE A 60 -8.76 -5.00 -18.29
CA ILE A 60 -9.84 -4.01 -18.15
C ILE A 60 -9.96 -3.17 -19.44
N ALA A 61 -8.84 -2.63 -19.94
CA ALA A 61 -8.83 -1.80 -21.15
C ALA A 61 -9.28 -2.55 -22.40
N THR A 62 -9.13 -3.89 -22.42
CA THR A 62 -9.54 -4.75 -23.54
C THR A 62 -11.02 -5.15 -23.46
N HIS A 63 -11.52 -5.49 -22.26
CA HIS A 63 -12.84 -6.11 -22.10
C HIS A 63 -13.96 -5.16 -21.67
N VAL A 64 -13.62 -3.99 -21.12
CA VAL A 64 -14.61 -3.01 -20.67
C VAL A 64 -14.94 -2.02 -21.75
N LEU A 65 -16.22 -1.83 -22.04
CA LEU A 65 -16.71 -0.93 -23.07
C LEU A 65 -17.21 0.39 -22.46
N PRO A 66 -16.88 1.55 -23.07
CA PRO A 66 -17.43 2.84 -22.65
C PRO A 66 -18.97 2.87 -22.71
N ASN A 67 -19.59 3.62 -21.82
CA ASN A 67 -21.03 3.90 -21.79
C ASN A 67 -21.96 2.66 -21.69
N LYS A 68 -21.45 1.50 -21.25
CA LYS A 68 -22.23 0.27 -21.03
C LYS A 68 -22.52 0.00 -19.53
N GLY A 69 -22.33 1.00 -18.67
CA GLY A 69 -22.46 0.89 -17.22
C GLY A 69 -21.25 0.23 -16.55
N LEU A 70 -21.39 -0.14 -15.29
CA LEU A 70 -20.30 -0.71 -14.47
C LEU A 70 -20.03 -2.17 -14.84
N GLN A 71 -18.85 -2.45 -15.41
CA GLN A 71 -18.47 -3.76 -15.93
C GLN A 71 -17.26 -4.37 -15.22
N ALA A 72 -16.44 -3.55 -14.55
CA ALA A 72 -15.29 -4.04 -13.79
C ALA A 72 -15.26 -3.46 -12.37
N LEU A 73 -14.95 -4.32 -11.41
CA LEU A 73 -14.74 -3.96 -10.01
C LEU A 73 -13.33 -4.39 -9.59
N ILE A 74 -12.61 -3.47 -8.98
CA ILE A 74 -11.31 -3.73 -8.35
C ILE A 74 -11.45 -3.47 -6.85
N LEU A 75 -11.15 -4.45 -6.02
CA LEU A 75 -11.05 -4.29 -4.57
C LEU A 75 -9.61 -4.07 -4.17
N THR A 76 -9.38 -3.08 -3.31
CA THR A 76 -8.06 -2.70 -2.79
C THR A 76 -8.15 -2.46 -1.28
N PRO A 77 -7.08 -2.76 -0.49
CA PRO A 77 -7.12 -2.59 0.96
C PRO A 77 -7.15 -1.13 1.42
N THR A 78 -6.63 -0.20 0.61
CA THR A 78 -6.43 1.19 1.03
C THR A 78 -6.97 2.20 0.01
N ARG A 79 -7.30 3.39 0.51
CA ARG A 79 -7.78 4.53 -0.30
C ARG A 79 -6.74 5.01 -1.29
N GLU A 80 -5.50 5.04 -0.82
CA GLU A 80 -4.34 5.47 -1.60
C GLU A 80 -4.12 4.56 -2.79
N LEU A 81 -4.18 3.24 -2.58
CA LEU A 81 -4.08 2.26 -3.66
C LEU A 81 -5.26 2.39 -4.64
N ALA A 82 -6.47 2.64 -4.14
CA ALA A 82 -7.62 2.86 -5.01
C ALA A 82 -7.42 4.06 -5.96
N GLU A 83 -6.91 5.18 -5.46
CA GLU A 83 -6.61 6.36 -6.29
C GLU A 83 -5.46 6.12 -7.26
N GLN A 84 -4.44 5.35 -6.87
CA GLN A 84 -3.31 4.99 -7.73
C GLN A 84 -3.77 4.11 -8.89
N VAL A 85 -4.51 3.03 -8.59
CA VAL A 85 -5.08 2.14 -9.60
C VAL A 85 -5.98 2.91 -10.57
N LYS A 86 -6.87 3.77 -10.05
CA LYS A 86 -7.70 4.68 -10.87
C LYS A 86 -6.85 5.53 -11.80
N THR A 87 -5.75 6.10 -11.31
CA THR A 87 -4.87 6.97 -12.10
C THR A 87 -4.19 6.20 -13.23
N VAL A 88 -3.71 4.98 -12.96
CA VAL A 88 -3.10 4.12 -13.98
C VAL A 88 -4.13 3.72 -15.03
N LEU A 89 -5.33 3.29 -14.63
CA LEU A 89 -6.39 2.88 -15.55
C LEU A 89 -6.86 4.03 -16.45
N LYS A 90 -6.97 5.25 -15.93
CA LYS A 90 -7.28 6.44 -16.72
C LYS A 90 -6.22 6.76 -17.78
N LYS A 91 -4.95 6.49 -17.50
CA LYS A 91 -3.86 6.66 -18.47
C LYS A 91 -3.87 5.55 -19.53
N LEU A 92 -4.20 4.31 -19.13
CA LEU A 92 -4.27 3.17 -20.05
C LEU A 92 -5.50 3.24 -20.98
N SER A 93 -6.62 3.68 -20.45
CA SER A 93 -7.88 3.76 -21.20
C SER A 93 -8.65 5.04 -20.84
N PRO A 94 -8.31 6.19 -21.47
CA PRO A 94 -8.93 7.49 -21.17
C PRO A 94 -10.44 7.53 -21.46
N ASP A 95 -10.94 6.67 -22.32
CA ASP A 95 -12.36 6.60 -22.69
C ASP A 95 -13.23 5.98 -21.59
N LEU A 96 -12.63 5.25 -20.65
CA LEU A 96 -13.33 4.62 -19.53
C LEU A 96 -13.55 5.59 -18.38
N LYS A 97 -14.74 5.61 -17.83
CA LYS A 97 -15.07 6.32 -16.60
C LYS A 97 -14.66 5.47 -15.40
N VAL A 98 -13.46 5.71 -14.87
CA VAL A 98 -12.90 5.00 -13.71
C VAL A 98 -13.13 5.82 -12.45
N MET A 99 -13.80 5.23 -11.47
CA MET A 99 -14.13 5.85 -10.18
C MET A 99 -13.43 5.16 -9.03
N ALA A 100 -12.95 5.95 -8.05
CA ALA A 100 -12.46 5.41 -6.78
C ALA A 100 -13.51 5.61 -5.68
N VAL A 101 -13.80 4.53 -4.92
CA VAL A 101 -14.84 4.47 -3.88
C VAL A 101 -14.21 4.03 -2.56
N TYR A 102 -14.13 4.96 -1.59
CA TYR A 102 -13.49 4.70 -0.30
C TYR A 102 -14.06 5.60 0.81
N GLY A 103 -13.89 5.17 2.06
CA GLY A 103 -14.38 5.89 3.22
C GLY A 103 -13.53 7.13 3.59
N GLY A 104 -14.03 7.95 4.55
CA GLY A 104 -13.35 9.13 5.08
C GLY A 104 -13.43 10.38 4.21
N VAL A 105 -14.28 10.34 3.19
CA VAL A 105 -14.75 11.47 2.38
C VAL A 105 -16.27 11.43 2.29
N ALA A 106 -16.89 12.53 1.89
CA ALA A 106 -18.35 12.60 1.71
C ALA A 106 -18.83 11.56 0.69
N ILE A 107 -19.97 10.93 0.96
CA ILE A 107 -20.52 9.86 0.10
C ILE A 107 -21.28 10.42 -1.11
N ASN A 108 -21.96 11.55 -0.97
CA ASN A 108 -22.82 12.10 -2.00
C ASN A 108 -22.11 12.37 -3.34
N PRO A 109 -20.89 12.93 -3.39
CA PRO A 109 -20.15 13.03 -4.65
C PRO A 109 -19.89 11.67 -5.30
N GLN A 110 -19.60 10.63 -4.50
CA GLN A 110 -19.37 9.28 -5.02
C GLN A 110 -20.67 8.70 -5.62
N ILE A 111 -21.83 8.91 -4.99
CA ILE A 111 -23.14 8.48 -5.51
C ILE A 111 -23.39 9.07 -6.89
N HIS A 112 -23.21 10.38 -7.04
CA HIS A 112 -23.41 11.07 -8.32
C HIS A 112 -22.49 10.52 -9.42
N ASP A 113 -21.23 10.31 -9.09
CA ASP A 113 -20.23 9.89 -10.08
C ASP A 113 -20.37 8.40 -10.47
N LEU A 114 -20.86 7.55 -9.57
CA LEU A 114 -21.07 6.12 -9.82
C LEU A 114 -22.06 5.84 -10.96
N VAL A 115 -23.03 6.71 -11.20
CA VAL A 115 -24.04 6.55 -12.26
C VAL A 115 -23.40 6.38 -13.65
N LYS A 116 -22.27 7.03 -13.88
CA LYS A 116 -21.54 7.01 -15.17
C LYS A 116 -20.33 6.06 -15.19
N ALA A 117 -20.06 5.34 -14.09
CA ALA A 117 -18.87 4.53 -13.96
C ALA A 117 -18.89 3.31 -14.88
N ASN A 118 -17.77 3.04 -15.55
CA ASN A 118 -17.51 1.78 -16.26
C ASN A 118 -16.67 0.84 -15.39
N VAL A 119 -15.79 1.41 -14.57
CA VAL A 119 -14.87 0.72 -13.67
C VAL A 119 -14.93 1.38 -12.30
N VAL A 120 -15.05 0.58 -11.27
CA VAL A 120 -14.97 1.02 -9.87
C VAL A 120 -13.76 0.38 -9.20
N VAL A 121 -12.93 1.21 -8.57
CA VAL A 121 -11.84 0.78 -7.69
C VAL A 121 -12.25 1.12 -6.25
N ALA A 122 -12.44 0.11 -5.40
CA ALA A 122 -13.08 0.32 -4.12
C ALA A 122 -12.30 -0.27 -2.94
N THR A 123 -12.44 0.37 -1.77
CA THR A 123 -12.15 -0.30 -0.49
C THR A 123 -13.42 -1.00 0.01
N PRO A 124 -13.30 -2.23 0.60
CA PRO A 124 -14.47 -3.06 0.92
C PRO A 124 -15.56 -2.36 1.73
N GLY A 125 -15.21 -1.75 2.87
CA GLY A 125 -16.21 -1.16 3.76
C GLY A 125 -17.06 -0.04 3.14
N ARG A 126 -16.49 0.85 2.29
CA ARG A 126 -17.28 1.89 1.60
C ARG A 126 -18.12 1.31 0.46
N LEU A 127 -17.64 0.26 -0.19
CA LEU A 127 -18.44 -0.40 -1.21
C LEU A 127 -19.67 -1.07 -0.60
N LEU A 128 -19.54 -1.70 0.57
CA LEU A 128 -20.68 -2.26 1.31
C LEU A 128 -21.68 -1.16 1.71
N ASP A 129 -21.23 0.01 2.18
CA ASP A 129 -22.11 1.17 2.45
C ASP A 129 -22.91 1.60 1.21
N HIS A 130 -22.28 1.60 0.01
CA HIS A 130 -23.00 1.86 -1.25
C HIS A 130 -23.97 0.74 -1.63
N LEU A 131 -23.64 -0.52 -1.36
CA LEU A 131 -24.54 -1.67 -1.60
C LEU A 131 -25.77 -1.62 -0.68
N GLU A 132 -25.58 -1.38 0.62
CA GLU A 132 -26.64 -1.22 1.60
C GLU A 132 -27.60 -0.07 1.24
N ARG A 133 -27.03 1.05 0.77
CA ARG A 133 -27.82 2.22 0.29
C ARG A 133 -28.39 2.04 -1.10
N ARG A 134 -28.10 0.95 -1.80
CA ARG A 134 -28.54 0.69 -3.19
C ARG A 134 -28.10 1.79 -4.18
N THR A 135 -26.97 2.42 -3.94
CA THR A 135 -26.43 3.51 -4.78
C THR A 135 -25.43 3.02 -5.84
N ILE A 136 -25.20 1.71 -5.91
CA ILE A 136 -24.37 1.05 -6.92
C ILE A 136 -25.10 -0.17 -7.48
N VAL A 137 -24.97 -0.39 -8.80
CA VAL A 137 -25.58 -1.53 -9.50
C VAL A 137 -24.48 -2.46 -9.99
N MET A 138 -24.48 -3.69 -9.50
CA MET A 138 -23.42 -4.69 -9.76
C MET A 138 -23.75 -5.67 -10.90
N SER A 139 -24.98 -5.62 -11.45
CA SER A 139 -25.53 -6.63 -12.37
C SER A 139 -24.82 -6.79 -13.70
N LYS A 140 -23.97 -5.82 -14.10
CA LYS A 140 -23.24 -5.87 -15.37
C LYS A 140 -21.73 -6.15 -15.20
N ILE A 141 -21.27 -6.44 -13.97
CA ILE A 141 -19.86 -6.74 -13.73
C ILE A 141 -19.48 -8.07 -14.38
N LYS A 142 -18.47 -8.02 -15.22
CA LYS A 142 -17.89 -9.16 -15.93
C LYS A 142 -16.45 -9.45 -15.49
N LEU A 143 -15.80 -8.49 -14.84
CA LEU A 143 -14.42 -8.61 -14.40
C LEU A 143 -14.29 -8.12 -12.94
N LEU A 144 -13.77 -9.02 -12.08
CA LEU A 144 -13.45 -8.75 -10.70
C LEU A 144 -11.95 -8.85 -10.49
N VAL A 145 -11.36 -7.87 -9.83
CA VAL A 145 -9.95 -7.90 -9.42
C VAL A 145 -9.87 -7.74 -7.90
N LEU A 146 -9.08 -8.60 -7.26
CA LEU A 146 -8.65 -8.44 -5.89
C LEU A 146 -7.17 -8.09 -5.91
N ASP A 147 -6.83 -6.84 -5.58
CA ASP A 147 -5.44 -6.37 -5.56
C ASP A 147 -4.94 -6.20 -4.14
N GLU A 148 -3.69 -6.64 -3.87
CA GLU A 148 -3.12 -6.77 -2.53
C GLU A 148 -4.05 -7.55 -1.58
N ALA A 149 -4.48 -8.73 -2.03
CA ALA A 149 -5.46 -9.55 -1.30
C ALA A 149 -4.96 -9.97 0.08
N ASP A 150 -3.69 -10.37 0.22
CA ASP A 150 -3.02 -10.66 1.49
C ASP A 150 -3.24 -9.53 2.51
N ARG A 151 -3.18 -8.29 2.08
CA ARG A 151 -3.40 -7.13 2.94
C ARG A 151 -4.86 -6.92 3.31
N MET A 152 -5.79 -7.23 2.42
CA MET A 152 -7.21 -7.20 2.78
C MET A 152 -7.51 -8.21 3.88
N PHE A 153 -6.84 -9.37 3.86
CA PHE A 153 -6.93 -10.39 4.92
C PHE A 153 -6.31 -9.91 6.23
N ASP A 154 -5.09 -9.37 6.19
CA ASP A 154 -4.40 -8.82 7.38
C ASP A 154 -5.19 -7.70 8.06
N MET A 155 -5.97 -6.94 7.29
CA MET A 155 -6.85 -5.87 7.79
C MET A 155 -8.23 -6.36 8.24
N GLY A 156 -8.51 -7.67 8.15
CA GLY A 156 -9.77 -8.27 8.57
C GLY A 156 -10.94 -8.06 7.60
N PHE A 157 -10.68 -7.72 6.34
CA PHE A 157 -11.73 -7.46 5.33
C PHE A 157 -12.23 -8.71 4.61
N ILE A 158 -11.82 -9.92 5.02
CA ILE A 158 -12.18 -11.15 4.32
C ILE A 158 -13.70 -11.33 4.20
N ASP A 159 -14.43 -11.15 5.29
CA ASP A 159 -15.89 -11.30 5.30
C ASP A 159 -16.58 -10.23 4.44
N ASP A 160 -16.05 -9.02 4.45
CA ASP A 160 -16.54 -7.92 3.61
C ASP A 160 -16.32 -8.20 2.13
N VAL A 161 -15.13 -8.70 1.79
CA VAL A 161 -14.78 -9.13 0.42
C VAL A 161 -15.71 -10.24 -0.05
N GLU A 162 -15.95 -11.27 0.77
CA GLU A 162 -16.87 -12.35 0.43
C GLU A 162 -18.31 -11.86 0.23
N LYS A 163 -18.83 -10.99 1.10
CA LYS A 163 -20.15 -10.37 0.94
C LYS A 163 -20.25 -9.66 -0.41
N ILE A 164 -19.23 -8.88 -0.78
CA ILE A 164 -19.19 -8.18 -2.06
C ILE A 164 -19.19 -9.17 -3.22
N ILE A 165 -18.31 -10.19 -3.20
CA ILE A 165 -18.18 -11.17 -4.28
C ILE A 165 -19.53 -11.89 -4.55
N ARG A 166 -20.31 -12.16 -3.52
CA ARG A 166 -21.66 -12.78 -3.64
C ARG A 166 -22.69 -11.90 -4.36
N THR A 167 -22.48 -10.58 -4.41
CA THR A 167 -23.39 -9.67 -5.15
C THR A 167 -23.06 -9.57 -6.64
N ILE A 168 -21.92 -10.09 -7.07
CA ILE A 168 -21.45 -10.00 -8.46
C ILE A 168 -21.95 -11.20 -9.27
N PRO A 169 -22.52 -10.99 -10.47
CA PRO A 169 -23.03 -12.08 -11.31
C PRO A 169 -21.97 -13.10 -11.69
N LYS A 170 -22.43 -14.28 -12.08
CA LYS A 170 -21.67 -15.30 -12.80
C LYS A 170 -22.31 -15.53 -14.17
N PRO A 171 -21.56 -15.84 -15.24
CA PRO A 171 -20.09 -15.97 -15.27
C PRO A 171 -19.38 -14.62 -15.25
N ARG A 172 -18.17 -14.58 -14.65
CA ARG A 172 -17.26 -13.46 -14.66
C ARG A 172 -15.82 -13.93 -14.68
N GLN A 173 -14.91 -13.10 -15.17
CA GLN A 173 -13.46 -13.30 -14.96
C GLN A 173 -13.07 -12.78 -13.59
N THR A 174 -12.26 -13.54 -12.84
CA THR A 174 -11.73 -13.14 -11.53
C THR A 174 -10.21 -13.15 -11.55
N LEU A 175 -9.60 -12.02 -11.18
CA LEU A 175 -8.16 -11.83 -11.11
C LEU A 175 -7.78 -11.60 -9.64
N PHE A 176 -6.87 -12.40 -9.13
CA PHE A 176 -6.43 -12.35 -7.74
C PHE A 176 -4.93 -12.02 -7.70
N PHE A 177 -4.57 -10.85 -7.20
CA PHE A 177 -3.19 -10.42 -7.09
C PHE A 177 -2.78 -10.21 -5.64
N SER A 178 -1.64 -10.79 -5.26
CA SER A 178 -1.11 -10.74 -3.91
C SER A 178 0.42 -10.71 -3.90
N ALA A 179 1.03 -10.26 -2.81
CA ALA A 179 2.47 -10.41 -2.62
C ALA A 179 2.83 -11.79 -2.07
N THR A 180 1.92 -12.39 -1.31
CA THR A 180 2.02 -13.75 -0.77
C THR A 180 0.66 -14.44 -0.87
N ILE A 181 0.66 -15.76 -1.02
CA ILE A 181 -0.56 -16.54 -1.08
C ILE A 181 -0.52 -17.58 0.02
N SER A 182 -1.26 -17.35 1.10
CA SER A 182 -1.43 -18.31 2.19
C SER A 182 -2.59 -19.28 1.89
N ASN A 183 -2.79 -20.26 2.78
CA ASN A 183 -3.91 -21.20 2.67
C ASN A 183 -5.27 -20.49 2.64
N ARG A 184 -5.42 -19.37 3.37
CA ARG A 184 -6.68 -18.60 3.43
C ARG A 184 -7.00 -17.94 2.09
N GLU A 185 -6.00 -17.32 1.45
CA GLU A 185 -6.16 -16.74 0.11
C GLU A 185 -6.46 -17.82 -0.93
N ASN A 186 -5.77 -18.95 -0.85
CA ASN A 186 -6.05 -20.11 -1.71
C ASN A 186 -7.49 -20.62 -1.54
N ASP A 187 -8.00 -20.69 -0.32
CA ASP A 187 -9.37 -21.15 -0.07
C ASP A 187 -10.40 -20.16 -0.61
N LEU A 188 -10.16 -18.85 -0.52
CA LEU A 188 -11.02 -17.85 -1.16
C LEU A 188 -10.99 -18.02 -2.70
N ALA A 189 -9.82 -18.18 -3.28
CA ALA A 189 -9.66 -18.38 -4.72
C ALA A 189 -10.40 -19.63 -5.20
N LYS A 190 -10.24 -20.76 -4.53
CA LYS A 190 -10.95 -22.03 -4.86
C LYS A 190 -12.47 -21.88 -4.85
N ARG A 191 -13.03 -21.08 -3.94
CA ARG A 191 -14.49 -20.88 -3.85
C ARG A 191 -15.07 -19.98 -4.93
N HIS A 192 -14.27 -19.06 -5.47
CA HIS A 192 -14.78 -17.97 -6.31
C HIS A 192 -14.19 -17.89 -7.71
N MET A 193 -13.17 -18.69 -8.02
CA MET A 193 -12.50 -18.73 -9.32
C MET A 193 -12.75 -20.05 -10.05
N VAL A 194 -12.65 -20.02 -11.38
CA VAL A 194 -12.87 -21.19 -12.26
C VAL A 194 -11.56 -21.53 -12.97
N ASN A 195 -10.95 -22.66 -12.60
CA ASN A 195 -9.70 -23.15 -13.19
C ASN A 195 -8.63 -22.05 -13.34
N PRO A 196 -8.25 -21.38 -12.24
CA PRO A 196 -7.34 -20.24 -12.32
C PRO A 196 -5.94 -20.68 -12.75
N ILE A 197 -5.30 -19.82 -13.54
CA ILE A 197 -3.89 -19.97 -13.90
C ILE A 197 -3.04 -19.31 -12.82
N ASN A 198 -2.17 -20.11 -12.20
CA ASN A 198 -1.23 -19.61 -11.20
C ASN A 198 0.02 -19.04 -11.88
N VAL A 199 0.31 -17.80 -11.59
CA VAL A 199 1.48 -17.09 -12.08
C VAL A 199 2.29 -16.57 -10.88
N THR A 200 3.50 -17.08 -10.73
CA THR A 200 4.43 -16.60 -9.70
C THR A 200 5.59 -15.89 -10.36
N ALA A 201 5.81 -14.64 -10.02
CA ALA A 201 6.98 -13.89 -10.44
C ALA A 201 8.01 -13.85 -9.31
N THR A 202 9.27 -13.97 -9.68
CA THR A 202 10.40 -13.92 -8.75
C THR A 202 10.35 -12.65 -7.90
N LYS A 203 10.77 -12.72 -6.65
CA LYS A 203 10.84 -11.56 -5.75
C LYS A 203 11.75 -10.50 -6.40
N MET A 204 11.24 -9.28 -6.58
CA MET A 204 11.95 -8.20 -7.29
C MET A 204 13.14 -7.62 -6.54
N VAL A 205 13.33 -7.94 -5.26
CA VAL A 205 14.46 -7.46 -4.50
C VAL A 205 15.59 -8.48 -4.67
N ASP A 206 16.61 -8.10 -5.44
CA ASP A 206 17.86 -8.86 -5.52
C ASP A 206 18.58 -8.76 -4.16
N PRO A 207 18.75 -9.89 -3.43
CA PRO A 207 19.40 -9.87 -2.13
C PRO A 207 20.83 -9.29 -2.17
N SER A 208 21.51 -9.38 -3.33
CA SER A 208 22.87 -8.85 -3.52
C SER A 208 22.91 -7.32 -3.57
N LYS A 209 21.78 -6.68 -3.92
CA LYS A 209 21.62 -5.22 -4.02
C LYS A 209 21.03 -4.58 -2.77
N LEU A 210 20.63 -5.38 -1.78
CA LEU A 210 20.06 -4.91 -0.53
C LEU A 210 21.03 -5.06 0.62
N LYS A 211 21.72 -3.98 1.00
CA LYS A 211 22.55 -3.96 2.20
C LYS A 211 21.67 -3.83 3.44
N GLN A 212 21.72 -4.83 4.33
CA GLN A 212 20.95 -4.83 5.58
C GLN A 212 21.92 -4.79 6.77
N VAL A 213 21.68 -3.82 7.66
CA VAL A 213 22.51 -3.66 8.86
C VAL A 213 21.64 -3.44 10.11
N TYR A 214 22.21 -3.71 11.29
CA TYR A 214 21.56 -3.33 12.54
C TYR A 214 22.55 -2.71 13.52
N PHE A 215 22.03 -1.82 14.35
CA PHE A 215 22.71 -1.24 15.50
C PHE A 215 22.00 -1.69 16.77
N ASP A 216 22.78 -2.24 17.69
CA ASP A 216 22.31 -2.59 19.02
C ASP A 216 22.51 -1.39 19.94
N ILE A 217 21.42 -0.77 20.40
CA ILE A 217 21.46 0.53 21.06
C ILE A 217 20.39 0.64 22.13
N SER A 218 20.69 1.33 23.23
CA SER A 218 19.70 1.64 24.23
C SER A 218 18.58 2.54 23.69
N ARG A 219 17.35 2.29 24.14
CA ARG A 219 16.12 2.95 23.64
C ARG A 219 16.21 4.49 23.63
N ASN A 220 16.82 5.07 24.65
CA ASN A 220 17.00 6.52 24.80
C ASN A 220 17.96 7.13 23.77
N LEU A 221 18.82 6.33 23.14
CA LEU A 221 19.76 6.76 22.13
C LEU A 221 19.31 6.50 20.68
N LYS A 222 18.21 5.77 20.48
CA LYS A 222 17.68 5.50 19.11
C LYS A 222 17.49 6.76 18.29
N LEU A 223 16.90 7.83 18.91
CA LEU A 223 16.67 9.09 18.22
C LEU A 223 17.99 9.79 17.84
N SER A 224 18.98 9.80 18.77
CA SER A 224 20.31 10.38 18.51
C SER A 224 21.01 9.67 17.36
N LEU A 225 20.94 8.33 17.34
CA LEU A 225 21.52 7.54 16.27
C LEU A 225 20.81 7.81 14.93
N LEU A 226 19.47 7.83 14.90
CA LEU A 226 18.73 8.13 13.68
C LEU A 226 19.11 9.49 13.11
N ILE A 227 19.18 10.54 13.96
CA ILE A 227 19.56 11.89 13.53
C ILE A 227 21.02 11.91 13.02
N HIS A 228 21.93 11.23 13.71
CA HIS A 228 23.34 11.12 13.29
C HIS A 228 23.44 10.49 11.91
N LEU A 229 22.79 9.34 11.69
CA LEU A 229 22.83 8.63 10.41
C LEU A 229 22.22 9.47 9.28
N LEU A 230 21.05 10.09 9.50
CA LEU A 230 20.39 10.93 8.50
C LEU A 230 21.17 12.20 8.10
N LYS A 231 22.09 12.65 8.95
CA LYS A 231 22.94 13.82 8.67
C LYS A 231 24.27 13.45 8.00
N ASN A 232 24.76 12.24 8.22
CA ASN A 232 26.09 11.84 7.81
C ASN A 232 26.11 10.77 6.70
N GLU A 233 24.95 10.17 6.38
CA GLU A 233 24.85 9.25 5.25
C GLU A 233 24.29 9.98 4.02
N GLU A 234 24.96 9.80 2.88
CA GLU A 234 24.39 10.23 1.60
C GLU A 234 23.17 9.38 1.27
N SER A 235 22.01 10.01 1.20
CA SER A 235 20.76 9.33 0.93
C SER A 235 19.87 10.14 -0.02
N GLY A 236 19.12 9.44 -0.87
CA GLY A 236 17.99 10.00 -1.61
C GLY A 236 16.74 10.09 -0.71
N LEU A 237 15.61 9.59 -1.20
CA LEU A 237 14.41 9.50 -0.39
C LEU A 237 14.56 8.43 0.70
N VAL A 238 14.13 8.76 1.91
CA VAL A 238 14.27 7.92 3.10
C VAL A 238 12.90 7.64 3.73
N MET A 239 12.64 6.38 4.08
CA MET A 239 11.50 6.02 4.91
C MET A 239 11.94 5.58 6.31
N VAL A 240 11.29 6.11 7.35
CA VAL A 240 11.50 5.74 8.75
C VAL A 240 10.24 5.09 9.29
N PHE A 241 10.31 3.81 9.66
CA PHE A 241 9.17 3.04 10.14
C PHE A 241 9.09 3.05 11.68
N CYS A 242 7.90 3.38 12.18
CA CYS A 242 7.52 3.34 13.59
C CYS A 242 6.27 2.47 13.79
N ASN A 243 6.19 1.77 14.92
CA ASN A 243 5.06 0.86 15.18
C ASN A 243 3.78 1.59 15.63
N THR A 244 3.85 2.85 16.08
CA THR A 244 2.69 3.59 16.59
C THR A 244 2.61 5.00 16.02
N ARG A 245 1.38 5.55 15.93
CA ARG A 245 1.13 6.94 15.52
C ARG A 245 1.88 7.93 16.41
N ARG A 246 1.84 7.72 17.74
CA ARG A 246 2.53 8.58 18.72
C ARG A 246 4.04 8.60 18.49
N ASN A 247 4.63 7.44 18.18
CA ASN A 247 6.06 7.36 17.93
C ASN A 247 6.43 7.99 16.58
N THR A 248 5.56 7.87 15.57
CA THR A 248 5.71 8.56 14.27
C THR A 248 5.74 10.09 14.44
N ASP A 249 4.78 10.64 15.19
CA ASP A 249 4.75 12.08 15.48
C ASP A 249 5.94 12.53 16.33
N PHE A 250 6.36 11.70 17.30
CA PHE A 250 7.53 11.99 18.14
C PHE A 250 8.80 12.07 17.31
N VAL A 251 9.04 11.09 16.45
CA VAL A 251 10.22 11.03 15.61
C VAL A 251 10.22 12.20 14.62
N GLU A 252 9.12 12.43 13.91
CA GLU A 252 9.01 13.57 12.96
C GLU A 252 9.28 14.92 13.61
N LYS A 253 8.61 15.21 14.76
CA LYS A 253 8.80 16.48 15.49
C LYS A 253 10.26 16.69 15.93
N ASN A 254 10.91 15.62 16.36
CA ASN A 254 12.29 15.69 16.83
C ASN A 254 13.31 15.74 15.70
N LEU A 255 13.07 15.07 14.57
CA LEU A 255 13.87 15.25 13.35
C LEU A 255 13.87 16.70 12.91
N ARG A 256 12.70 17.33 12.83
CA ARG A 256 12.57 18.75 12.47
C ARG A 256 13.23 19.68 13.47
N ALA A 257 13.12 19.40 14.77
CA ALA A 257 13.79 20.19 15.82
C ALA A 257 15.32 20.12 15.73
N ASN A 258 15.86 19.09 15.10
CA ASN A 258 17.29 18.91 14.84
C ASN A 258 17.68 19.19 13.37
N HIS A 259 16.89 20.02 12.67
CA HIS A 259 17.13 20.50 11.30
C HIS A 259 17.10 19.42 10.20
N VAL A 260 16.48 18.26 10.46
CA VAL A 260 16.19 17.27 9.42
C VAL A 260 14.80 17.51 8.86
N LYS A 261 14.71 17.75 7.53
CA LYS A 261 13.42 17.96 6.84
C LYS A 261 12.64 16.64 6.77
N ALA A 262 11.69 16.45 7.66
CA ALA A 262 10.87 15.25 7.77
C ALA A 262 9.37 15.58 7.77
N ILE A 263 8.56 14.64 7.30
CA ILE A 263 7.09 14.67 7.36
C ILE A 263 6.57 13.32 7.86
N ALA A 264 5.42 13.34 8.55
CA ALA A 264 4.82 12.13 9.09
C ALA A 264 3.59 11.68 8.28
N ILE A 265 3.39 10.35 8.18
CA ILE A 265 2.16 9.76 7.67
C ILE A 265 1.68 8.61 8.56
N HIS A 266 0.45 8.71 9.07
CA HIS A 266 -0.18 7.69 9.90
C HIS A 266 -1.71 7.81 9.84
N GLY A 267 -2.43 6.80 10.33
CA GLY A 267 -3.89 6.74 10.26
C GLY A 267 -4.67 7.80 11.06
N GLY A 268 -3.98 8.65 11.86
CA GLY A 268 -4.59 9.78 12.55
C GLY A 268 -4.69 11.07 11.71
N LEU A 269 -4.06 11.11 10.52
CA LEU A 269 -4.13 12.26 9.63
C LEU A 269 -5.41 12.26 8.79
N SER A 270 -5.95 13.45 8.50
CA SER A 270 -7.05 13.59 7.53
C SER A 270 -6.57 13.19 6.12
N GLN A 271 -7.52 12.76 5.27
CA GLN A 271 -7.19 12.30 3.91
C GLN A 271 -6.46 13.38 3.09
N ASN A 272 -6.88 14.63 3.20
CA ASN A 272 -6.22 15.75 2.49
C ASN A 272 -4.75 15.92 2.93
N LYS A 273 -4.48 15.79 4.24
CA LYS A 273 -3.11 15.84 4.76
C LYS A 273 -2.28 14.66 4.25
N ARG A 274 -2.85 13.45 4.22
CA ARG A 274 -2.16 12.26 3.70
C ARG A 274 -1.79 12.43 2.23
N THR A 275 -2.73 12.84 1.38
CA THR A 275 -2.49 13.10 -0.04
C THR A 275 -1.40 14.14 -0.26
N LYS A 276 -1.45 15.27 0.50
CA LYS A 276 -0.42 16.31 0.43
C LYS A 276 0.96 15.79 0.87
N THR A 277 1.02 15.02 1.96
CA THR A 277 2.26 14.41 2.46
C THR A 277 2.90 13.52 1.40
N ILE A 278 2.12 12.62 0.78
CA ILE A 278 2.60 11.72 -0.27
C ILE A 278 3.12 12.52 -1.49
N SER A 279 2.37 13.52 -1.93
CA SER A 279 2.78 14.38 -3.05
C SER A 279 4.07 15.14 -2.77
N MET A 280 4.27 15.62 -1.54
CA MET A 280 5.51 16.32 -1.15
C MET A 280 6.71 15.36 -1.12
N PHE A 281 6.52 14.14 -0.64
CA PHE A 281 7.57 13.12 -0.57
C PHE A 281 7.94 12.61 -1.97
N ASN A 282 6.97 12.19 -2.78
CA ASN A 282 7.23 11.72 -4.15
C ASN A 282 7.81 12.81 -5.07
N GLY A 283 7.49 14.08 -4.81
CA GLY A 283 8.10 15.21 -5.49
C GLY A 283 9.46 15.65 -4.93
N ALA A 284 10.07 14.86 -4.06
CA ALA A 284 11.37 15.10 -3.40
C ALA A 284 11.48 16.49 -2.69
N LYS A 285 10.33 17.11 -2.35
CA LYS A 285 10.31 18.37 -1.58
C LYS A 285 10.73 18.16 -0.11
N VAL A 286 10.59 16.95 0.37
CA VAL A 286 11.02 16.50 1.70
C VAL A 286 11.66 15.12 1.55
N GLY A 287 12.89 14.98 2.07
CA GLY A 287 13.68 13.76 1.89
C GLY A 287 13.32 12.61 2.85
N VAL A 288 12.68 12.89 3.99
CA VAL A 288 12.40 11.88 5.03
C VAL A 288 10.91 11.75 5.30
N LEU A 289 10.37 10.55 5.12
CA LEU A 289 9.00 10.18 5.47
C LEU A 289 8.99 9.27 6.70
N VAL A 290 8.42 9.75 7.81
CA VAL A 290 8.20 8.93 9.01
C VAL A 290 6.80 8.33 8.95
N CYS A 291 6.68 7.01 9.05
CA CYS A 291 5.42 6.32 8.79
C CYS A 291 5.16 5.14 9.72
N THR A 292 3.87 4.76 9.82
CA THR A 292 3.47 3.44 10.35
C THR A 292 3.26 2.47 9.19
N ASP A 293 3.37 1.15 9.44
CA ASP A 293 3.12 0.12 8.43
C ASP A 293 1.77 0.29 7.74
N VAL A 294 0.70 0.43 8.52
CA VAL A 294 -0.66 0.61 7.99
C VAL A 294 -0.76 1.82 7.06
N ALA A 295 -0.06 2.89 7.36
CA ALA A 295 -0.11 4.10 6.54
C ALA A 295 0.81 4.06 5.33
N ALA A 296 1.93 3.33 5.41
CA ALA A 296 2.87 3.12 4.32
C ALA A 296 2.39 2.07 3.31
N ARG A 297 1.49 1.17 3.75
CA ARG A 297 0.88 0.15 2.90
C ARG A 297 0.02 0.81 1.81
N GLY A 298 0.09 0.28 0.60
CA GLY A 298 -0.62 0.81 -0.56
C GLY A 298 -0.11 2.16 -1.07
N LEU A 299 0.97 2.71 -0.50
CA LEU A 299 1.65 3.86 -1.09
C LEU A 299 2.58 3.39 -2.20
N HIS A 300 2.39 3.96 -3.38
CA HIS A 300 3.38 3.86 -4.44
C HIS A 300 4.45 4.91 -4.16
N ILE A 301 5.44 4.49 -3.42
CA ILE A 301 6.65 5.26 -3.15
C ILE A 301 7.75 4.50 -3.85
N ASP A 302 8.28 5.10 -4.88
CA ASP A 302 9.39 4.58 -5.67
C ASP A 302 10.67 5.29 -5.26
N ASP A 303 11.81 4.72 -5.62
CA ASP A 303 13.14 5.31 -5.48
C ASP A 303 13.55 5.63 -4.04
N VAL A 304 13.11 4.81 -3.07
CA VAL A 304 13.57 4.92 -1.69
C VAL A 304 14.95 4.30 -1.57
N SER A 305 15.95 5.12 -1.29
CA SER A 305 17.33 4.67 -1.15
C SER A 305 17.59 3.99 0.20
N HIS A 306 16.96 4.50 1.28
CA HIS A 306 17.19 4.03 2.65
C HIS A 306 15.91 3.78 3.41
N ILE A 307 15.88 2.66 4.12
CA ILE A 307 14.81 2.31 5.07
C ILE A 307 15.41 2.22 6.46
N TYR A 308 14.85 3.00 7.38
CA TYR A 308 15.17 2.92 8.79
C TYR A 308 14.02 2.27 9.54
N ASN A 309 14.25 1.11 10.14
CA ASN A 309 13.36 0.50 11.11
C ASN A 309 13.66 1.11 12.49
N TYR A 310 13.06 2.27 12.80
CA TYR A 310 13.15 2.89 14.11
C TYR A 310 12.55 1.98 15.18
N ASP A 311 11.42 1.36 14.87
CA ASP A 311 10.85 0.23 15.60
C ASP A 311 10.79 -0.97 14.66
N LEU A 312 11.26 -2.15 15.10
CA LEU A 312 11.07 -3.37 14.34
C LEU A 312 9.59 -3.78 14.33
N PRO A 313 9.09 -4.33 13.20
CA PRO A 313 7.74 -4.83 13.12
C PRO A 313 7.57 -6.07 14.02
N LYS A 314 6.34 -6.31 14.47
CA LYS A 314 6.00 -7.51 15.24
C LYS A 314 5.84 -8.74 14.34
N ASP A 315 5.33 -8.55 13.14
CA ASP A 315 5.15 -9.60 12.14
C ASP A 315 6.34 -9.58 11.17
N PRO A 316 7.03 -10.72 10.97
CA PRO A 316 8.10 -10.85 9.99
C PRO A 316 7.69 -10.47 8.56
N LYS A 317 6.44 -10.71 8.17
CA LYS A 317 5.91 -10.29 6.86
C LYS A 317 5.96 -8.77 6.66
N ASP A 318 5.67 -8.00 7.72
CA ASP A 318 5.77 -6.54 7.65
C ASP A 318 7.20 -6.09 7.38
N TYR A 319 8.21 -6.79 7.89
CA TYR A 319 9.61 -6.52 7.58
C TYR A 319 9.87 -6.64 6.09
N VAL A 320 9.43 -7.72 5.47
CA VAL A 320 9.55 -7.92 4.01
C VAL A 320 8.86 -6.81 3.22
N HIS A 321 7.67 -6.39 3.66
CA HIS A 321 6.94 -5.30 3.02
C HIS A 321 7.64 -3.94 3.16
N ARG A 322 8.35 -3.69 4.28
CA ARG A 322 9.14 -2.47 4.48
C ARG A 322 10.36 -2.47 3.56
N ILE A 323 11.15 -3.54 3.58
CA ILE A 323 12.38 -3.62 2.76
C ILE A 323 12.07 -3.62 1.26
N GLY A 324 10.90 -4.13 0.85
CA GLY A 324 10.41 -4.05 -0.52
C GLY A 324 10.09 -2.63 -1.03
N ARG A 325 10.37 -1.57 -0.25
CA ARG A 325 10.26 -0.17 -0.69
C ARG A 325 11.56 0.35 -1.28
N THR A 326 12.67 -0.34 -1.09
CA THR A 326 13.99 0.00 -1.63
C THR A 326 14.54 -1.12 -2.52
N ALA A 327 15.68 -0.91 -3.15
CA ALA A 327 16.36 -1.85 -4.07
C ALA A 327 15.45 -2.33 -5.21
N ARG A 328 14.63 -1.45 -5.78
CA ARG A 328 13.77 -1.75 -6.93
C ARG A 328 14.48 -1.45 -8.24
N ALA A 329 14.05 -2.09 -9.31
CA ALA A 329 14.52 -1.89 -10.68
C ALA A 329 16.05 -2.00 -10.86
N GLY A 330 16.71 -2.74 -9.97
CA GLY A 330 18.16 -2.97 -10.07
C GLY A 330 19.03 -1.93 -9.35
N GLU A 331 18.44 -0.98 -8.62
CA GLU A 331 19.17 -0.03 -7.77
C GLU A 331 19.61 -0.63 -6.43
N ASN A 332 20.65 -0.05 -5.83
CA ASN A 332 21.10 -0.43 -4.50
C ASN A 332 20.22 0.17 -3.42
N GLY A 333 19.86 -0.62 -2.42
CA GLY A 333 19.08 -0.18 -1.27
C GLY A 333 19.78 -0.48 0.05
N LYS A 334 19.54 0.37 1.06
CA LYS A 334 20.06 0.15 2.41
C LYS A 334 18.92 0.08 3.43
N VAL A 335 18.98 -0.95 4.28
CA VAL A 335 18.03 -1.13 5.40
C VAL A 335 18.80 -1.08 6.70
N ILE A 336 18.40 -0.17 7.57
CA ILE A 336 19.04 0.07 8.87
C ILE A 336 18.03 -0.24 9.98
N ASN A 337 18.36 -1.18 10.84
CA ASN A 337 17.54 -1.61 11.97
C ASN A 337 18.09 -1.07 13.28
N LEU A 338 17.29 -0.29 14.02
CA LEU A 338 17.69 0.23 15.32
C LEU A 338 17.12 -0.67 16.42
N LEU A 339 17.93 -1.58 16.94
CA LEU A 339 17.52 -2.56 17.94
C LEU A 339 17.72 -2.02 19.35
N SER A 340 16.67 -2.09 20.18
CA SER A 340 16.77 -1.97 21.62
C SER A 340 16.43 -3.31 22.27
N ASN A 341 16.61 -3.43 23.57
CA ASN A 341 16.30 -4.66 24.31
C ASN A 341 14.89 -5.23 24.03
N PHE A 342 13.93 -4.38 23.63
CA PHE A 342 12.56 -4.79 23.29
C PHE A 342 12.40 -5.31 21.85
N ASP A 343 13.40 -5.17 21.02
CA ASP A 343 13.32 -5.52 19.59
C ASP A 343 13.97 -6.87 19.28
N HIS A 344 14.77 -7.43 20.20
CA HIS A 344 15.55 -8.65 19.96
C HIS A 344 14.69 -9.87 19.62
N ASP A 345 13.55 -10.07 20.30
CA ASP A 345 12.65 -11.19 20.01
C ASP A 345 12.03 -11.08 18.62
N ASN A 346 11.66 -9.87 18.23
CA ASN A 346 11.15 -9.61 16.88
C ASN A 346 12.25 -9.83 15.83
N PHE A 347 13.46 -9.39 16.10
CA PHE A 347 14.60 -9.56 15.23
C PHE A 347 14.97 -11.04 15.06
N ALA A 348 14.98 -11.82 16.13
CA ALA A 348 15.21 -13.26 16.08
C ALA A 348 14.16 -13.98 15.22
N ARG A 349 12.86 -13.62 15.36
CA ARG A 349 11.79 -14.19 14.53
C ARG A 349 11.97 -13.86 13.05
N ILE A 350 12.29 -12.62 12.71
CA ILE A 350 12.55 -12.18 11.32
C ILE A 350 13.69 -13.01 10.71
N ASN A 351 14.79 -13.15 11.44
CA ASN A 351 15.94 -13.90 10.96
C ASN A 351 15.68 -15.41 10.85
N HIS A 352 14.90 -15.98 11.77
CA HIS A 352 14.53 -17.39 11.72
C HIS A 352 13.65 -17.70 10.49
N GLU A 353 12.69 -16.83 10.17
CA GLU A 353 11.74 -17.06 9.08
C GLU A 353 12.35 -16.82 7.69
N TYR A 354 13.17 -15.76 7.55
CA TYR A 354 13.65 -15.34 6.22
C TYR A 354 15.15 -15.51 6.02
N ARG A 355 15.92 -15.84 7.06
CA ARG A 355 17.39 -16.07 7.03
C ARG A 355 18.15 -14.95 6.30
N PHE A 356 17.80 -13.69 6.57
CA PHE A 356 18.49 -12.56 6.00
C PHE A 356 19.94 -12.45 6.51
N ASN A 357 20.85 -12.00 5.66
CA ASN A 357 22.19 -11.62 6.08
C ASN A 357 22.18 -10.16 6.56
N ILE A 358 21.90 -9.95 7.86
CA ILE A 358 21.84 -8.63 8.48
C ILE A 358 23.09 -8.43 9.34
N GLN A 359 23.97 -7.53 8.93
CA GLN A 359 25.27 -7.33 9.58
C GLN A 359 25.14 -6.38 10.78
N LYS A 360 25.89 -6.66 11.87
CA LYS A 360 25.99 -5.76 13.00
C LYS A 360 26.96 -4.63 12.70
N GLU A 361 26.52 -3.39 12.88
CA GLU A 361 27.35 -2.20 12.77
C GLU A 361 27.73 -1.66 14.14
N LYS A 362 28.93 -1.06 14.24
CA LYS A 362 29.39 -0.40 15.47
C LYS A 362 28.66 0.93 15.65
N LYS A 363 28.18 1.19 16.86
CA LYS A 363 27.58 2.46 17.22
C LYS A 363 28.62 3.59 17.08
N PRO A 364 28.35 4.65 16.29
CA PRO A 364 29.21 5.83 16.22
C PRO A 364 29.18 6.64 17.54
N TYR A 365 30.08 7.59 17.64
CA TYR A 365 29.97 8.61 18.69
C TYR A 365 28.72 9.46 18.41
N LEU A 366 27.87 9.64 19.43
CA LEU A 366 26.59 10.34 19.28
C LEU A 366 26.63 11.65 20.03
N GLU A 367 26.36 12.73 19.30
CA GLU A 367 26.14 14.03 19.91
C GLU A 367 24.78 14.12 20.65
N ARG A 368 24.71 15.01 21.59
CA ARG A 368 23.46 15.29 22.32
C ARG A 368 22.47 15.97 21.38
N VAL A 369 21.27 15.39 21.22
CA VAL A 369 20.22 15.92 20.37
C VAL A 369 19.14 16.63 21.17
N ILE A 370 18.48 17.59 20.52
CA ILE A 370 17.32 18.29 21.09
C ILE A 370 16.14 17.31 21.11
N THR A 371 15.56 17.10 22.29
CA THR A 371 14.39 16.23 22.46
C THR A 371 13.19 17.05 22.91
N LYS A 372 12.14 17.10 22.09
CA LYS A 372 10.85 17.72 22.41
C LYS A 372 9.83 16.62 22.75
N ARG A 373 9.19 16.70 23.90
CA ARG A 373 8.09 15.81 24.27
C ARG A 373 6.82 16.19 23.49
N ILE A 374 6.00 15.21 23.17
CA ILE A 374 4.65 15.45 22.65
C ILE A 374 3.78 15.75 23.85
N GLU A 375 3.26 16.95 23.96
CA GLU A 375 2.21 17.29 24.92
C GLU A 375 0.93 16.55 24.51
N GLU A 376 0.39 15.76 25.41
CA GLU A 376 -0.95 15.19 25.22
C GLU A 376 -1.95 16.35 25.28
N LYS A 377 -2.59 16.66 24.15
CA LYS A 377 -3.83 17.44 24.20
C LYS A 377 -4.84 16.58 24.97
N ARG A 378 -4.96 16.83 26.27
CA ARG A 378 -6.05 16.29 27.07
C ARG A 378 -7.34 16.81 26.43
N HIS A 379 -8.01 15.98 25.66
CA HIS A 379 -9.41 16.21 25.34
C HIS A 379 -10.18 16.09 26.67
N PHE A 380 -10.34 17.22 27.34
CA PHE A 380 -11.39 17.36 28.32
C PHE A 380 -12.70 17.14 27.58
N SER A 381 -13.24 15.93 27.63
CA SER A 381 -14.61 15.69 27.28
C SER A 381 -15.43 16.50 28.26
N LYS A 382 -16.06 17.57 27.81
CA LYS A 382 -17.16 18.22 28.52
C LYS A 382 -18.30 17.20 28.58
N ARG A 383 -18.18 16.25 29.48
CA ARG A 383 -19.26 15.39 29.93
C ARG A 383 -19.73 15.91 31.27
N ASN A 384 -20.97 16.40 31.28
CA ASN A 384 -21.85 16.59 32.42
C ASN A 384 -21.62 17.76 33.38
N ASP A 385 -22.16 18.91 32.97
CA ASP A 385 -22.72 19.86 33.96
C ASP A 385 -24.27 19.98 33.83
N GLN A 386 -24.97 18.96 33.32
CA GLN A 386 -26.45 18.95 33.28
C GLN A 386 -27.11 18.21 34.44
N ARG A 387 -26.40 17.85 35.52
CA ARG A 387 -26.98 17.17 36.68
C ARG A 387 -27.17 18.06 37.91
N LYS A 388 -26.95 19.37 37.88
CA LYS A 388 -27.14 20.26 39.02
C LYS A 388 -28.38 21.17 39.01
N HIS A 389 -29.25 21.09 38.04
CA HIS A 389 -30.47 21.94 37.98
C HIS A 389 -31.79 21.23 38.32
N PHE A 390 -31.77 19.99 38.82
CA PHE A 390 -33.03 19.27 39.15
C PHE A 390 -33.23 18.99 40.63
N LYS A 391 -32.56 19.72 41.57
CA LYS A 391 -32.75 19.61 43.02
C LYS A 391 -32.96 20.95 43.71
N ARG A 392 -33.80 21.82 43.16
CA ARG A 392 -34.39 22.96 43.89
C ARG A 392 -35.78 23.28 43.36
N ARG A 393 -36.72 22.39 43.60
CA ARG A 393 -38.17 22.63 43.70
C ARG A 393 -38.82 21.38 44.25
N ARG A 394 -38.78 21.26 45.56
CA ARG A 394 -39.80 20.65 46.46
C ARG A 394 -39.61 21.25 47.81
#